data_a4f2791b3ac61382429a452e4e93d516
#
_entry.id   a4f2791b3ac61382429a452e4e93d516
#
_cell.length_a   1.000
_cell.length_b   1.000
_cell.length_c   1.000
_cell.angle_alpha   90.00
_cell.angle_beta   90.00
_cell.angle_gamma   90.00
#
_symmetry.space_group_name_H-M   'P 1'
#
loop_
_entity.id
_entity.type
_entity.pdbx_description
1 polymer ?
#
loop_
_entity_poly.entity_id
_entity_poly.type
_entity_poly.pdbx_seq_one_letter_code
_entity_poly.pdbx_strand_id
1 'polypeptide(L)'
;LKLKVKKEQQFLQQRVEKSVVVNLSDIYAMNGLAEHITVSLAVSNKFPVEALEEIYEGIHLACELYNVDLIGGDTTSSRSGLVLSITAVGRVEKDKAAKRTGAEDNDLIVVSGDLGGAYMGLQILEREKQVYLDNPDMQPELGGHEYILERQLKPEARQDIVELLQALEVVPTSMIDISDGLSSELLHLAEASKVQVNIYENKIPIDPSIYTI
;
A
#
# COMPACT_ATOMS: atom_id res chain seq x y z
N LEU A 1 22.96 20.56 8.00
CA LEU A 1 22.08 20.04 9.06
C LEU A 1 20.60 20.16 8.67
N LYS A 2 20.11 21.34 8.28
CA LYS A 2 18.70 21.58 7.88
C LYS A 2 18.23 20.72 6.69
N LEU A 3 19.09 20.45 5.72
CA LEU A 3 18.75 19.59 4.55
C LEU A 3 18.64 18.11 4.93
N LYS A 4 19.47 17.63 5.87
CA LYS A 4 19.44 16.25 6.35
C LYS A 4 18.17 16.00 7.18
N VAL A 5 17.81 16.94 8.05
CA VAL A 5 16.58 16.88 8.85
C VAL A 5 15.35 16.88 7.95
N LYS A 6 15.26 17.74 6.92
CA LYS A 6 14.13 17.73 5.96
C LYS A 6 13.97 16.40 5.21
N LYS A 7 15.08 15.74 4.83
CA LYS A 7 15.01 14.44 4.13
C LYS A 7 14.54 13.32 5.07
N GLU A 8 14.98 13.33 6.33
CA GLU A 8 14.54 12.36 7.34
C GLU A 8 13.05 12.54 7.66
N GLN A 9 12.57 13.78 7.76
CA GLN A 9 11.17 14.15 7.96
C GLN A 9 10.28 13.65 6.81
N GLN A 10 10.63 13.95 5.58
CA GLN A 10 9.89 13.53 4.40
C GLN A 10 9.80 11.99 4.29
N PHE A 11 10.83 11.29 4.75
CA PHE A 11 10.87 9.84 4.76
C PHE A 11 9.94 9.22 5.80
N LEU A 12 9.82 9.84 6.98
CA LEU A 12 8.89 9.38 8.02
C LEU A 12 7.43 9.59 7.58
N GLN A 13 7.11 10.75 7.03
CA GLN A 13 5.79 11.05 6.48
C GLN A 13 5.35 10.03 5.43
N GLN A 14 6.20 9.69 4.45
CA GLN A 14 5.90 8.71 3.42
C GLN A 14 5.64 7.31 3.98
N ARG A 15 6.41 6.87 4.99
CA ARG A 15 6.20 5.58 5.64
C ARG A 15 4.88 5.51 6.39
N VAL A 16 4.48 6.61 6.99
CA VAL A 16 3.22 6.72 7.72
C VAL A 16 2.04 6.79 6.75
N GLU A 17 2.14 7.58 5.69
CA GLU A 17 1.17 7.62 4.58
C GLU A 17 0.91 6.19 4.05
N LYS A 18 1.97 5.43 3.77
CA LYS A 18 1.86 4.01 3.37
C LYS A 18 1.06 3.18 4.39
N SER A 19 1.25 3.41 5.68
CA SER A 19 0.55 2.67 6.73
C SER A 19 -0.97 2.92 6.72
N VAL A 20 -1.41 4.10 6.31
CA VAL A 20 -2.84 4.39 6.08
C VAL A 20 -3.32 3.70 4.81
N VAL A 21 -2.60 3.92 3.71
CA VAL A 21 -2.97 3.48 2.36
C VAL A 21 -3.20 1.97 2.27
N VAL A 22 -2.37 1.15 2.92
CA VAL A 22 -2.53 -0.32 2.90
C VAL A 22 -3.84 -0.77 3.57
N ASN A 23 -4.31 -0.07 4.60
CA ASN A 23 -5.59 -0.37 5.25
C ASN A 23 -6.79 0.12 4.42
N LEU A 24 -6.63 1.21 3.68
CA LEU A 24 -7.67 1.67 2.74
C LEU A 24 -7.79 0.70 1.55
N SER A 25 -6.67 0.12 1.10
CA SER A 25 -6.63 -0.90 0.05
C SER A 25 -7.55 -2.07 0.36
N ASP A 26 -7.55 -2.57 1.60
CA ASP A 26 -8.44 -3.66 2.04
C ASP A 26 -9.93 -3.32 1.88
N ILE A 27 -10.31 -2.06 2.15
CA ILE A 27 -11.70 -1.60 1.96
C ILE A 27 -12.06 -1.55 0.46
N TYR A 28 -11.15 -0.99 -0.36
CA TYR A 28 -11.37 -0.90 -1.80
C TYR A 28 -11.37 -2.28 -2.47
N ALA A 29 -10.57 -3.23 -1.96
CA ALA A 29 -10.57 -4.62 -2.41
C ALA A 29 -11.88 -5.37 -2.17
N MET A 30 -12.79 -4.78 -1.39
CA MET A 30 -14.16 -5.29 -1.20
C MET A 30 -15.21 -4.50 -1.99
N ASN A 31 -14.80 -3.69 -2.96
CA ASN A 31 -15.67 -2.77 -3.71
C ASN A 31 -16.37 -1.73 -2.80
N GLY A 32 -15.78 -1.46 -1.63
CA GLY A 32 -16.26 -0.49 -0.65
C GLY A 32 -15.58 0.86 -0.80
N LEU A 33 -16.12 1.88 -0.15
CA LEU A 33 -15.51 3.19 0.00
C LEU A 33 -15.09 3.37 1.46
N ALA A 34 -13.82 3.71 1.67
CA ALA A 34 -13.31 4.05 3.00
C ALA A 34 -13.88 5.40 3.44
N GLU A 35 -14.23 5.54 4.71
CA GLU A 35 -14.79 6.78 5.27
C GLU A 35 -14.03 7.26 6.50
N HIS A 36 -13.59 6.34 7.35
CA HIS A 36 -12.96 6.69 8.62
C HIS A 36 -11.78 5.80 8.94
N ILE A 37 -10.82 6.36 9.68
CA ILE A 37 -9.74 5.60 10.31
C ILE A 37 -9.66 5.90 11.81
N THR A 38 -9.12 4.95 12.56
CA THR A 38 -8.60 5.17 13.90
C THR A 38 -7.13 4.77 13.95
N VAL A 39 -6.35 5.46 14.78
CA VAL A 39 -4.90 5.26 14.87
C VAL A 39 -4.51 4.96 16.31
N SER A 40 -3.93 3.79 16.54
CA SER A 40 -3.30 3.44 17.81
C SER A 40 -1.78 3.51 17.68
N LEU A 41 -1.16 4.29 18.54
CA LEU A 41 0.27 4.60 18.53
C LEU A 41 0.94 4.14 19.81
N ALA A 42 1.98 3.29 19.74
CA ALA A 42 2.81 2.98 20.89
C ALA A 42 4.25 3.45 20.62
N VAL A 43 4.75 4.35 21.45
CA VAL A 43 6.04 5.01 21.24
C VAL A 43 6.98 4.81 22.43
N SER A 44 8.26 4.64 22.15
CA SER A 44 9.28 4.64 23.18
C SER A 44 9.68 6.08 23.52
N ASN A 45 10.26 6.28 24.72
CA ASN A 45 10.77 7.56 25.19
C ASN A 45 11.95 8.12 24.37
N LYS A 46 12.37 7.40 23.33
CA LYS A 46 13.41 7.85 22.38
C LYS A 46 12.83 8.71 21.25
N PHE A 47 11.50 8.71 21.07
CA PHE A 47 10.85 9.54 20.07
C PHE A 47 10.56 10.92 20.65
N PRO A 48 11.07 11.99 20.04
CA PRO A 48 10.71 13.35 20.42
C PRO A 48 9.28 13.70 19.98
N VAL A 49 8.70 14.73 20.57
CA VAL A 49 7.34 15.18 20.23
C VAL A 49 7.23 15.58 18.77
N GLU A 50 8.25 16.20 18.23
CA GLU A 50 8.33 16.61 16.82
C GLU A 50 8.19 15.42 15.86
N ALA A 51 8.72 14.25 16.21
CA ALA A 51 8.53 13.05 15.40
C ALA A 51 7.10 12.54 15.45
N LEU A 52 6.38 12.75 16.55
CA LEU A 52 4.95 12.43 16.64
C LEU A 52 4.11 13.39 15.78
N GLU A 53 4.44 14.66 15.77
CA GLU A 53 3.80 15.66 14.90
C GLU A 53 3.97 15.27 13.43
N GLU A 54 5.18 14.88 13.01
CA GLU A 54 5.45 14.39 11.64
C GLU A 54 4.66 13.12 11.28
N ILE A 55 4.47 12.21 12.24
CA ILE A 55 3.63 11.03 12.05
C ILE A 55 2.19 11.44 11.76
N TYR A 56 1.63 12.34 12.57
CA TYR A 56 0.26 12.81 12.36
C TYR A 56 0.11 13.64 11.09
N GLU A 57 1.12 14.43 10.69
CA GLU A 57 1.13 15.10 9.39
C GLU A 57 1.01 14.10 8.23
N GLY A 58 1.77 12.99 8.27
CA GLY A 58 1.67 11.94 7.26
C GLY A 58 0.30 11.25 7.24
N ILE A 59 -0.31 11.03 8.42
CA ILE A 59 -1.67 10.49 8.53
C ILE A 59 -2.68 11.45 7.90
N HIS A 60 -2.61 12.73 8.24
CA HIS A 60 -3.52 13.76 7.71
C HIS A 60 -3.39 13.91 6.20
N LEU A 61 -2.17 13.88 5.64
CA LEU A 61 -1.96 13.90 4.19
C LEU A 61 -2.67 12.74 3.49
N ALA A 62 -2.57 11.51 4.04
CA ALA A 62 -3.29 10.38 3.50
C ALA A 62 -4.81 10.53 3.64
N CYS A 63 -5.28 11.04 4.78
CA CYS A 63 -6.70 11.32 5.01
C CYS A 63 -7.26 12.33 4.00
N GLU A 64 -6.55 13.41 3.75
CA GLU A 64 -6.91 14.41 2.75
C GLU A 64 -6.93 13.84 1.34
N LEU A 65 -5.90 13.05 0.97
CA LEU A 65 -5.78 12.46 -0.37
C LEU A 65 -6.95 11.51 -0.70
N TYR A 66 -7.38 10.72 0.29
CA TYR A 66 -8.42 9.70 0.10
C TYR A 66 -9.80 10.14 0.64
N ASN A 67 -9.92 11.37 1.11
CA ASN A 67 -11.15 11.92 1.68
C ASN A 67 -11.74 11.03 2.79
N VAL A 68 -10.88 10.61 3.72
CA VAL A 68 -11.26 9.83 4.92
C VAL A 68 -11.01 10.64 6.18
N ASP A 69 -11.81 10.44 7.22
CA ASP A 69 -11.69 11.15 8.48
C ASP A 69 -10.91 10.33 9.52
N LEU A 70 -9.97 10.98 10.20
CA LEU A 70 -9.38 10.45 11.43
C LEU A 70 -10.35 10.72 12.59
N ILE A 71 -11.08 9.71 13.04
CA ILE A 71 -12.16 9.86 14.04
C ILE A 71 -11.72 9.55 15.48
N GLY A 72 -10.47 9.10 15.67
CA GLY A 72 -9.96 8.84 17.01
C GLY A 72 -8.75 7.91 17.02
N GLY A 73 -8.38 7.49 18.22
CA GLY A 73 -7.24 6.60 18.41
C GLY A 73 -6.79 6.56 19.86
N ASP A 74 -5.62 5.97 20.08
CA ASP A 74 -4.98 5.91 21.40
C ASP A 74 -3.47 6.06 21.27
N THR A 75 -2.83 6.64 22.29
CA THR A 75 -1.38 6.75 22.38
C THR A 75 -0.89 6.15 23.68
N THR A 76 -0.01 5.17 23.58
CA THR A 76 0.55 4.49 24.75
C THR A 76 2.08 4.40 24.65
N SER A 77 2.70 3.91 25.73
CA SER A 77 4.16 3.74 25.78
C SER A 77 4.59 2.39 25.22
N SER A 78 5.69 2.37 24.48
CA SER A 78 6.42 1.16 24.08
C SER A 78 7.76 1.06 24.80
N ARG A 79 8.22 -0.15 25.06
CA ARG A 79 9.57 -0.38 25.64
C ARG A 79 10.68 -0.13 24.60
N SER A 80 10.39 -0.34 23.33
CA SER A 80 11.35 -0.13 22.25
C SER A 80 10.62 0.19 20.94
N GLY A 81 11.14 1.18 20.20
CA GLY A 81 10.66 1.51 18.86
C GLY A 81 9.30 2.19 18.82
N LEU A 82 8.71 2.13 17.64
CA LEU A 82 7.42 2.67 17.28
C LEU A 82 6.53 1.53 16.78
N VAL A 83 5.30 1.47 17.27
CA VAL A 83 4.23 0.62 16.72
C VAL A 83 3.09 1.52 16.30
N LEU A 84 2.66 1.37 15.07
CA LEU A 84 1.52 2.07 14.50
C LEU A 84 0.49 1.02 14.05
N SER A 85 -0.73 1.13 14.55
CA SER A 85 -1.86 0.28 14.16
C SER A 85 -2.99 1.17 13.68
N ILE A 86 -3.45 0.93 12.47
CA ILE A 86 -4.52 1.70 11.83
C ILE A 86 -5.68 0.76 11.56
N THR A 87 -6.87 1.21 11.92
CA THR A 87 -8.10 0.51 11.57
C THR A 87 -8.89 1.39 10.62
N ALA A 88 -9.18 0.89 9.43
CA ALA A 88 -10.03 1.55 8.45
C ALA A 88 -11.48 1.03 8.55
N VAL A 89 -12.42 1.94 8.41
CA VAL A 89 -13.85 1.66 8.35
C VAL A 89 -14.39 2.28 7.07
N GLY A 90 -15.15 1.48 6.33
CA GLY A 90 -15.77 1.92 5.09
C GLY A 90 -17.18 1.35 4.96
N ARG A 91 -17.82 1.71 3.87
CA ARG A 91 -19.15 1.17 3.53
C ARG A 91 -19.17 0.64 2.11
N VAL A 92 -20.05 -0.30 1.90
CA VAL A 92 -20.45 -0.80 0.59
C VAL A 92 -21.96 -1.02 0.57
N GLU A 93 -22.58 -0.81 -0.56
CA GLU A 93 -24.01 -1.13 -0.69
C GLU A 93 -24.24 -2.63 -0.48
N LYS A 94 -25.39 -2.95 0.14
CA LYS A 94 -25.80 -4.34 0.29
C LYS A 94 -25.79 -5.02 -1.09
N ASP A 95 -25.27 -6.23 -1.14
CA ASP A 95 -25.16 -7.07 -2.34
C ASP A 95 -24.15 -6.57 -3.42
N LYS A 96 -23.42 -5.45 -3.17
CA LYS A 96 -22.33 -5.00 -4.02
C LYS A 96 -20.95 -5.29 -3.44
N ALA A 97 -20.86 -5.87 -2.25
CA ALA A 97 -19.59 -6.25 -1.65
C ALA A 97 -18.93 -7.38 -2.43
N ALA A 98 -17.81 -7.12 -3.06
CA ALA A 98 -16.97 -8.16 -3.64
C ALA A 98 -16.20 -8.88 -2.52
N LYS A 99 -16.12 -10.19 -2.61
CA LYS A 99 -15.42 -11.03 -1.64
C LYS A 99 -14.31 -11.80 -2.34
N ARG A 100 -13.47 -12.46 -1.58
CA ARG A 100 -12.51 -13.44 -2.14
C ARG A 100 -13.20 -14.71 -2.67
N THR A 101 -14.46 -14.94 -2.27
CA THR A 101 -15.30 -16.03 -2.77
C THR A 101 -16.24 -15.52 -3.85
N GLY A 102 -16.58 -16.38 -4.82
CA GLY A 102 -17.60 -16.05 -5.82
C GLY A 102 -17.09 -16.03 -7.25
N ALA A 103 -15.79 -16.24 -7.47
CA ALA A 103 -15.27 -16.45 -8.82
C ALA A 103 -15.86 -17.73 -9.43
N GLU A 104 -16.21 -17.68 -10.70
CA GLU A 104 -16.88 -18.75 -11.45
C GLU A 104 -16.03 -19.21 -12.65
N ASP A 105 -16.36 -20.36 -13.20
CA ASP A 105 -15.71 -20.85 -14.41
C ASP A 105 -15.91 -19.90 -15.57
N ASN A 106 -14.83 -19.59 -16.28
CA ASN A 106 -14.72 -18.64 -17.39
C ASN A 106 -14.73 -17.15 -17.01
N ASP A 107 -14.67 -16.82 -15.73
CA ASP A 107 -14.40 -15.45 -15.33
C ASP A 107 -13.06 -14.95 -15.85
N LEU A 108 -13.00 -13.69 -16.22
CA LEU A 108 -11.79 -13.02 -16.64
C LEU A 108 -11.05 -12.44 -15.44
N ILE A 109 -9.75 -12.72 -15.34
CA ILE A 109 -8.88 -12.09 -14.35
C ILE A 109 -8.47 -10.72 -14.89
N VAL A 110 -8.79 -9.69 -14.13
CA VAL A 110 -8.43 -8.29 -14.44
C VAL A 110 -7.52 -7.77 -13.34
N VAL A 111 -6.41 -7.15 -13.72
CA VAL A 111 -5.46 -6.50 -12.82
C VAL A 111 -5.42 -5.01 -13.15
N SER A 112 -5.51 -4.17 -12.14
CA SER A 112 -5.33 -2.72 -12.29
C SER A 112 -3.87 -2.34 -12.02
N GLY A 113 -3.26 -1.55 -12.91
CA GLY A 113 -1.85 -1.17 -12.82
C GLY A 113 -0.91 -2.25 -13.35
N ASP A 114 0.34 -2.19 -12.90
CA ASP A 114 1.41 -3.12 -13.24
C ASP A 114 1.97 -3.82 -12.00
N LEU A 115 2.74 -4.88 -12.25
CA LEU A 115 3.26 -5.76 -11.21
C LEU A 115 4.80 -5.77 -11.21
N GLY A 116 5.36 -6.13 -10.06
CA GLY A 116 6.81 -6.30 -9.89
C GLY A 116 7.56 -5.02 -9.48
N GLY A 117 7.01 -3.83 -9.77
CA GLY A 117 7.68 -2.55 -9.48
C GLY A 117 8.03 -2.36 -8.01
N ALA A 118 7.11 -2.64 -7.10
CA ALA A 118 7.37 -2.49 -5.66
C ALA A 118 8.47 -3.45 -5.17
N TYR A 119 8.48 -4.69 -5.63
CA TYR A 119 9.53 -5.66 -5.28
C TYR A 119 10.90 -5.23 -5.81
N MET A 120 10.99 -4.80 -7.05
CA MET A 120 12.25 -4.33 -7.62
C MET A 120 12.72 -3.04 -6.95
N GLY A 121 11.81 -2.14 -6.61
CA GLY A 121 12.12 -0.95 -5.81
C GLY A 121 12.72 -1.30 -4.45
N LEU A 122 12.19 -2.32 -3.78
CA LEU A 122 12.77 -2.84 -2.53
C LEU A 122 14.18 -3.37 -2.75
N GLN A 123 14.42 -4.16 -3.81
CA GLN A 123 15.76 -4.70 -4.11
C GLN A 123 16.79 -3.59 -4.35
N ILE A 124 16.41 -2.54 -5.08
CA ILE A 124 17.29 -1.37 -5.29
C ILE A 124 17.62 -0.69 -3.95
N LEU A 125 16.59 -0.42 -3.13
CA LEU A 125 16.78 0.22 -1.83
C LEU A 125 17.65 -0.60 -0.88
N GLU A 126 17.51 -1.91 -0.86
CA GLU A 126 18.31 -2.82 -0.05
C GLU A 126 19.76 -2.86 -0.54
N ARG A 127 19.98 -2.92 -1.84
CA ARG A 127 21.32 -2.84 -2.45
C ARG A 127 22.02 -1.53 -2.07
N GLU A 128 21.37 -0.41 -2.29
CA GLU A 128 21.95 0.91 -2.01
C GLU A 128 22.17 1.14 -0.51
N LYS A 129 21.30 0.60 0.34
CA LYS A 129 21.48 0.59 1.79
C LYS A 129 22.76 -0.19 2.17
N GLN A 130 22.98 -1.35 1.56
CA GLN A 130 24.19 -2.14 1.84
C GLN A 130 25.45 -1.40 1.41
N VAL A 131 25.46 -0.81 0.20
CA VAL A 131 26.57 0.02 -0.28
C VAL A 131 26.87 1.17 0.67
N TYR A 132 25.84 1.86 1.17
CA TYR A 132 26.02 2.95 2.14
C TYR A 132 26.57 2.46 3.49
N LEU A 133 26.16 1.29 3.96
CA LEU A 133 26.65 0.72 5.21
C LEU A 133 28.13 0.32 5.09
N ASP A 134 28.54 -0.21 3.95
CA ASP A 134 29.92 -0.60 3.69
C ASP A 134 30.82 0.62 3.42
N ASN A 135 30.30 1.68 2.85
CA ASN A 135 31.03 2.92 2.57
C ASN A 135 30.13 4.17 2.72
N PRO A 136 30.03 4.74 3.94
CA PRO A 136 29.14 5.88 4.24
C PRO A 136 29.43 7.18 3.46
N ASP A 137 30.61 7.28 2.82
CA ASP A 137 30.98 8.44 2.00
C ASP A 137 30.38 8.36 0.58
N MET A 138 29.92 7.20 0.16
CA MET A 138 29.23 7.04 -1.12
C MET A 138 27.77 7.48 -1.01
N GLN A 139 27.32 8.26 -2.00
CA GLN A 139 25.90 8.59 -2.14
C GLN A 139 25.18 7.43 -2.81
N PRO A 140 23.98 7.04 -2.32
CA PRO A 140 23.15 6.04 -2.98
C PRO A 140 22.82 6.44 -4.43
N GLU A 141 22.90 5.50 -5.35
CA GLU A 141 22.57 5.69 -6.77
C GLU A 141 21.12 5.28 -7.01
N LEU A 142 20.20 6.24 -6.90
CA LEU A 142 18.76 6.02 -7.06
C LEU A 142 18.20 6.63 -8.35
N GLY A 143 19.01 7.35 -9.11
CA GLY A 143 18.62 8.00 -10.36
C GLY A 143 18.26 7.00 -11.46
N GLY A 144 17.19 7.30 -12.23
CA GLY A 144 16.69 6.44 -13.29
C GLY A 144 15.76 5.31 -12.83
N HIS A 145 15.49 5.23 -11.51
CA HIS A 145 14.62 4.22 -10.93
C HIS A 145 13.39 4.81 -10.23
N GLU A 146 13.07 6.08 -10.51
CA GLU A 146 12.07 6.87 -9.79
C GLU A 146 10.72 6.16 -9.70
N TYR A 147 10.22 5.64 -10.82
CA TYR A 147 8.95 4.92 -10.87
C TYR A 147 8.93 3.70 -9.93
N ILE A 148 9.93 2.86 -10.02
CA ILE A 148 10.02 1.61 -9.24
C ILE A 148 10.17 1.91 -7.74
N LEU A 149 10.96 2.93 -7.41
CA LEU A 149 11.14 3.39 -6.03
C LEU A 149 9.83 3.95 -5.48
N GLU A 150 9.09 4.73 -6.28
CA GLU A 150 7.80 5.28 -5.90
C GLU A 150 6.77 4.16 -5.63
N ARG A 151 6.72 3.12 -6.48
CA ARG A 151 5.84 1.96 -6.28
C ARG A 151 6.07 1.27 -4.94
N GLN A 152 7.31 1.23 -4.43
CA GLN A 152 7.64 0.66 -3.13
C GLN A 152 7.40 1.62 -1.96
N LEU A 153 7.78 2.89 -2.13
CA LEU A 153 7.78 3.86 -1.03
C LEU A 153 6.43 4.55 -0.85
N LYS A 154 5.70 4.73 -1.94
CA LYS A 154 4.44 5.47 -1.99
C LYS A 154 3.38 4.72 -2.79
N PRO A 155 2.92 3.55 -2.29
CA PRO A 155 1.84 2.82 -2.95
C PRO A 155 0.55 3.63 -2.94
N GLU A 156 -0.31 3.40 -3.93
CA GLU A 156 -1.63 4.01 -4.04
C GLU A 156 -2.72 2.97 -3.78
N ALA A 157 -3.68 3.33 -2.94
CA ALA A 157 -4.92 2.55 -2.82
C ALA A 157 -5.87 2.91 -3.98
N ARG A 158 -6.44 1.89 -4.63
CA ARG A 158 -7.13 2.05 -5.91
C ARG A 158 -8.60 2.42 -5.73
N GLN A 159 -8.86 3.57 -5.09
CA GLN A 159 -10.20 4.17 -5.00
C GLN A 159 -10.80 4.43 -6.38
N ASP A 160 -9.98 4.88 -7.32
CA ASP A 160 -10.35 5.15 -8.72
C ASP A 160 -11.00 3.94 -9.41
N ILE A 161 -10.54 2.72 -9.09
CA ILE A 161 -11.12 1.49 -9.64
C ILE A 161 -12.51 1.22 -9.06
N VAL A 162 -12.69 1.44 -7.75
CA VAL A 162 -14.01 1.28 -7.12
C VAL A 162 -15.01 2.29 -7.70
N GLU A 163 -14.60 3.54 -7.87
CA GLU A 163 -15.43 4.58 -8.49
C GLU A 163 -15.78 4.23 -9.94
N LEU A 164 -14.82 3.70 -10.71
CA LEU A 164 -15.05 3.23 -12.07
C LEU A 164 -16.04 2.06 -12.11
N LEU A 165 -15.88 1.06 -11.26
CA LEU A 165 -16.79 -0.09 -11.17
C LEU A 165 -18.21 0.35 -10.82
N GLN A 166 -18.35 1.29 -9.88
CA GLN A 166 -19.64 1.87 -9.51
C GLN A 166 -20.26 2.65 -10.67
N ALA A 167 -19.48 3.47 -11.39
CA ALA A 167 -19.95 4.23 -12.54
C ALA A 167 -20.39 3.33 -13.72
N LEU A 168 -19.76 2.16 -13.87
CA LEU A 168 -20.10 1.17 -14.88
C LEU A 168 -21.20 0.20 -14.42
N GLU A 169 -21.68 0.30 -13.19
CA GLU A 169 -22.60 -0.64 -12.55
C GLU A 169 -22.10 -2.10 -12.59
N VAL A 170 -20.79 -2.30 -12.51
CA VAL A 170 -20.13 -3.61 -12.49
C VAL A 170 -19.79 -4.01 -11.07
N VAL A 171 -20.23 -5.20 -10.66
CA VAL A 171 -19.80 -5.83 -9.42
C VAL A 171 -18.94 -7.04 -9.77
N PRO A 172 -17.64 -7.06 -9.41
CA PRO A 172 -16.80 -8.23 -9.63
C PRO A 172 -17.33 -9.45 -8.88
N THR A 173 -17.25 -10.62 -9.48
CA THR A 173 -17.64 -11.89 -8.86
C THR A 173 -16.73 -12.22 -7.66
N SER A 174 -15.45 -11.84 -7.75
CA SER A 174 -14.46 -11.98 -6.70
C SER A 174 -13.43 -10.85 -6.80
N MET A 175 -12.88 -10.41 -5.69
CA MET A 175 -11.91 -9.32 -5.65
C MET A 175 -10.94 -9.48 -4.48
N ILE A 176 -9.71 -9.03 -4.67
CA ILE A 176 -8.64 -8.97 -3.66
C ILE A 176 -7.64 -7.89 -4.08
N ASP A 177 -7.01 -7.23 -3.14
CA ASP A 177 -5.84 -6.40 -3.44
C ASP A 177 -4.57 -7.26 -3.57
N ILE A 178 -3.52 -6.71 -4.16
CA ILE A 178 -2.24 -7.42 -4.32
C ILE A 178 -1.25 -6.87 -3.30
N SER A 179 -1.13 -7.56 -2.18
CA SER A 179 -0.24 -7.20 -1.07
C SER A 179 1.05 -8.03 -1.06
N ASP A 180 0.94 -9.34 -1.22
CA ASP A 180 2.08 -10.29 -1.14
C ASP A 180 2.57 -10.75 -2.53
N GLY A 181 1.79 -10.48 -3.56
CA GLY A 181 2.11 -10.78 -4.96
C GLY A 181 1.03 -11.56 -5.68
N LEU A 182 1.02 -11.46 -7.01
CA LEU A 182 -0.02 -12.02 -7.87
C LEU A 182 -0.29 -13.51 -7.60
N SER A 183 0.75 -14.31 -7.39
CA SER A 183 0.61 -15.75 -7.16
C SER A 183 -0.13 -16.06 -5.87
N SER A 184 0.19 -15.36 -4.79
CA SER A 184 -0.43 -15.50 -3.49
C SER A 184 -1.92 -15.20 -3.56
N GLU A 185 -2.27 -14.04 -4.11
CA GLU A 185 -3.64 -13.55 -4.16
C GLU A 185 -4.51 -14.39 -5.09
N LEU A 186 -3.97 -14.86 -6.21
CA LEU A 186 -4.69 -15.78 -7.09
C LEU A 186 -4.94 -17.15 -6.44
N LEU A 187 -4.00 -17.66 -5.63
CA LEU A 187 -4.22 -18.86 -4.84
C LEU A 187 -5.34 -18.65 -3.80
N HIS A 188 -5.36 -17.51 -3.13
CA HIS A 188 -6.43 -17.17 -2.20
C HIS A 188 -7.81 -17.11 -2.88
N LEU A 189 -7.92 -16.48 -4.05
CA LEU A 189 -9.16 -16.44 -4.82
C LEU A 189 -9.58 -17.84 -5.30
N ALA A 190 -8.63 -18.62 -5.81
CA ALA A 190 -8.87 -19.98 -6.30
C ALA A 190 -9.38 -20.90 -5.18
N GLU A 191 -8.71 -20.88 -4.02
CA GLU A 191 -9.09 -21.68 -2.86
C GLU A 191 -10.45 -21.26 -2.30
N ALA A 192 -10.65 -19.95 -2.12
CA ALA A 192 -11.89 -19.41 -1.56
C ALA A 192 -13.10 -19.68 -2.48
N SER A 193 -12.92 -19.62 -3.80
CA SER A 193 -13.97 -19.84 -4.79
C SER A 193 -14.06 -21.28 -5.29
N LYS A 194 -13.08 -22.13 -4.96
CA LYS A 194 -12.98 -23.53 -5.41
C LYS A 194 -12.91 -23.68 -6.94
N VAL A 195 -12.18 -22.79 -7.58
CA VAL A 195 -11.94 -22.77 -9.03
C VAL A 195 -10.46 -22.94 -9.34
N GLN A 196 -10.16 -23.29 -10.59
CA GLN A 196 -8.79 -23.27 -11.11
C GLN A 196 -8.48 -21.93 -11.78
N VAL A 197 -7.24 -21.48 -11.67
CA VAL A 197 -6.77 -20.25 -12.30
C VAL A 197 -5.75 -20.58 -13.38
N ASN A 198 -5.95 -20.04 -14.58
CA ASN A 198 -5.01 -20.15 -15.69
C ASN A 198 -4.42 -18.79 -16.00
N ILE A 199 -3.10 -18.67 -15.91
CA ILE A 199 -2.37 -17.43 -16.18
C ILE A 199 -1.52 -17.62 -17.44
N TYR A 200 -1.51 -16.59 -18.28
CA TYR A 200 -0.62 -16.49 -19.43
C TYR A 200 0.47 -15.48 -19.09
N GLU A 201 1.71 -15.92 -18.95
CA GLU A 201 2.86 -15.09 -18.54
C GLU A 201 2.98 -13.82 -19.38
N ASN A 202 2.83 -13.94 -20.70
CA ASN A 202 2.91 -12.83 -21.63
C ASN A 202 1.75 -11.80 -21.54
N LYS A 203 0.77 -12.06 -20.69
CA LYS A 203 -0.36 -11.15 -20.41
C LYS A 203 -0.28 -10.50 -19.02
N ILE A 204 0.72 -10.85 -18.23
CA ILE A 204 0.96 -10.20 -16.94
C ILE A 204 1.46 -8.78 -17.21
N PRO A 205 0.80 -7.73 -16.70
CA PRO A 205 1.25 -6.35 -16.90
C PRO A 205 2.51 -6.08 -16.06
N ILE A 206 3.63 -5.89 -16.73
CA ILE A 206 4.91 -5.56 -16.11
C ILE A 206 5.42 -4.27 -16.72
N ASP A 207 5.83 -3.31 -15.88
CA ASP A 207 6.40 -2.06 -16.37
C ASP A 207 7.75 -2.31 -17.07
N PRO A 208 7.99 -1.71 -18.26
CA PRO A 208 9.24 -1.91 -18.99
C PRO A 208 10.51 -1.53 -18.23
N SER A 209 10.45 -0.60 -17.28
CA SER A 209 11.60 -0.19 -16.47
C SER A 209 12.15 -1.34 -15.59
N ILE A 210 11.34 -2.36 -15.31
CA ILE A 210 11.76 -3.54 -14.55
C ILE A 210 12.81 -4.37 -15.32
N TYR A 211 12.74 -4.39 -16.65
CA TYR A 211 13.65 -5.16 -17.50
C TYR A 211 15.04 -4.49 -17.69
N THR A 212 15.20 -3.29 -17.16
CA THR A 212 16.47 -2.51 -17.29
C THR A 212 17.36 -2.52 -16.03
N ILE A 213 16.99 -3.33 -15.04
CA ILE A 213 17.67 -3.41 -13.72
C ILE A 213 18.68 -4.54 -13.66
#